data_2ef419319221bc78fe23b96dabef0396
#
_entry.id   2ef419319221bc78fe23b96dabef0396
#
_cell.length_a   1.000
_cell.length_b   1.000
_cell.length_c   1.000
_cell.angle_alpha   90.00
_cell.angle_beta   90.00
_cell.angle_gamma   90.00
#
_symmetry.space_group_name_H-M   'P 1'
#
loop_
_entity.id
_entity.type
_entity.pdbx_description
1 polymer ?
#
loop_
_entity_poly.entity_id
_entity_poly.type
_entity_poly.pdbx_seq_one_letter_code
_entity_poly.pdbx_strand_id
1 'polypeptide(L)'
;VATPTTTISMTKGGSFLLDQTRPEQVFTPADINDDQRLIGQTAEEFVMKEVLPRTKELEEKKPGLMVELLKKSGELGLLSAGVPESYGGAGLDKISATVLTEKLSVYAGFAVTHGAQTGIGTLPIVYFG
;
A
#
# COMPACT_ATOMS: atom_id res chain seq x y z
N VAL A 1 7.92 2.54 -41.72
CA VAL A 1 8.46 3.68 -40.97
C VAL A 1 7.94 3.53 -39.54
N ALA A 2 8.80 3.09 -38.60
CA ALA A 2 8.42 2.96 -37.18
C ALA A 2 8.32 4.38 -36.60
N THR A 3 7.15 4.73 -36.09
CA THR A 3 6.93 5.97 -35.35
C THR A 3 7.74 5.88 -34.05
N PRO A 4 8.61 6.84 -33.70
CA PRO A 4 9.33 6.79 -32.45
C PRO A 4 8.32 6.88 -31.30
N THR A 5 8.26 5.84 -30.46
CA THR A 5 7.50 5.86 -29.22
C THR A 5 8.22 6.84 -28.29
N THR A 6 7.75 8.07 -28.21
CA THR A 6 8.26 9.07 -27.28
C THR A 6 7.88 8.61 -25.87
N THR A 7 8.84 8.09 -25.12
CA THR A 7 8.64 7.78 -23.71
C THR A 7 8.39 9.09 -22.96
N ILE A 8 7.16 9.30 -22.49
CA ILE A 8 6.80 10.47 -21.68
C ILE A 8 7.38 10.23 -20.27
N SER A 9 8.30 11.11 -19.85
CA SER A 9 8.82 11.08 -18.48
C SER A 9 7.77 11.62 -17.52
N MET A 10 7.33 10.80 -16.59
CA MET A 10 6.40 11.21 -15.54
C MET A 10 7.06 12.18 -14.57
N THR A 11 6.29 13.15 -14.11
CA THR A 11 6.70 14.10 -13.07
C THR A 11 6.84 13.40 -11.73
N LYS A 12 7.92 13.68 -10.99
CA LYS A 12 8.17 13.02 -9.72
C LYS A 12 7.43 13.70 -8.56
N GLY A 13 6.68 12.92 -7.80
CA GLY A 13 5.98 13.38 -6.60
C GLY A 13 5.07 14.58 -6.89
N GLY A 14 5.11 15.58 -6.02
CA GLY A 14 4.29 16.79 -6.13
C GLY A 14 4.90 17.92 -6.98
N SER A 15 5.97 17.69 -7.75
CA SER A 15 6.65 18.76 -8.51
C SER A 15 5.72 19.38 -9.59
N PHE A 16 4.69 18.66 -10.03
CA PHE A 16 3.64 19.20 -10.92
C PHE A 16 2.91 20.43 -10.34
N LEU A 17 2.99 20.65 -9.02
CA LEU A 17 2.41 21.83 -8.37
C LEU A 17 3.25 23.09 -8.60
N LEU A 18 4.54 22.93 -8.94
CA LEU A 18 5.51 24.01 -9.09
C LEU A 18 6.02 24.15 -10.51
N ASP A 19 6.09 23.05 -11.25
CA ASP A 19 6.66 22.98 -12.59
C ASP A 19 5.55 23.09 -13.66
N GLN A 20 5.93 23.65 -14.83
CA GLN A 20 5.06 23.56 -15.99
C GLN A 20 5.06 22.14 -16.52
N THR A 21 3.97 21.41 -16.26
CA THR A 21 3.79 20.03 -16.68
C THR A 21 2.59 19.88 -17.60
N ARG A 22 2.69 18.93 -18.53
CA ARG A 22 1.54 18.54 -19.35
C ARG A 22 0.69 17.51 -18.59
N PRO A 23 -0.63 17.43 -18.84
CA PRO A 23 -1.50 16.46 -18.16
C PRO A 23 -0.98 15.02 -18.24
N GLU A 24 -0.38 14.63 -19.38
CA GLU A 24 0.14 13.27 -19.61
C GLU A 24 1.38 12.94 -18.79
N GLN A 25 1.96 13.93 -18.11
CA GLN A 25 3.14 13.75 -17.24
C GLN A 25 2.76 13.58 -15.75
N VAL A 26 1.49 13.73 -15.42
CA VAL A 26 0.99 13.63 -14.04
C VAL A 26 0.37 12.25 -13.85
N PHE A 27 0.86 11.50 -12.84
CA PHE A 27 0.30 10.20 -12.48
C PHE A 27 -1.12 10.38 -11.92
N THR A 28 -2.05 9.60 -12.44
CA THR A 28 -3.45 9.60 -12.02
C THR A 28 -3.92 8.17 -11.69
N PRO A 29 -5.09 7.99 -11.06
CA PRO A 29 -5.63 6.65 -10.82
C PRO A 29 -5.85 5.80 -12.09
N ALA A 30 -5.93 6.42 -13.27
CA ALA A 30 -6.02 5.71 -14.55
C ALA A 30 -4.69 4.99 -14.92
N ASP A 31 -3.58 5.46 -14.38
CA ASP A 31 -2.24 4.92 -14.64
C ASP A 31 -1.85 3.77 -13.70
N ILE A 32 -2.72 3.42 -12.73
CA ILE A 32 -2.53 2.27 -11.84
C ILE A 32 -2.52 0.99 -12.69
N ASN A 33 -1.43 0.24 -12.61
CA ASN A 33 -1.25 -1.01 -13.35
C ASN A 33 -1.97 -2.20 -12.70
N ASP A 34 -1.94 -3.37 -13.35
CA ASP A 34 -2.68 -4.54 -12.89
C ASP A 34 -2.14 -5.11 -11.58
N ASP A 35 -0.81 -5.10 -11.36
CA ASP A 35 -0.21 -5.57 -10.10
C ASP A 35 -0.60 -4.65 -8.93
N GLN A 36 -0.60 -3.34 -9.16
CA GLN A 36 -1.04 -2.35 -8.17
C GLN A 36 -2.54 -2.48 -7.86
N ARG A 37 -3.36 -2.82 -8.87
CA ARG A 37 -4.78 -3.12 -8.67
C ARG A 37 -4.97 -4.39 -7.87
N LEU A 38 -4.22 -5.43 -8.18
CA LEU A 38 -4.33 -6.74 -7.51
C LEU A 38 -4.02 -6.63 -6.01
N ILE A 39 -2.95 -5.95 -5.63
CA ILE A 39 -2.63 -5.76 -4.21
C ILE A 39 -3.71 -4.93 -3.50
N GLY A 40 -4.27 -3.92 -4.18
CA GLY A 40 -5.41 -3.15 -3.69
C GLY A 40 -6.65 -4.00 -3.46
N GLN A 41 -7.00 -4.87 -4.40
CA GLN A 41 -8.12 -5.80 -4.27
C GLN A 41 -7.92 -6.77 -3.10
N THR A 42 -6.72 -7.33 -2.95
CA THR A 42 -6.38 -8.21 -1.83
C THR A 42 -6.57 -7.50 -0.49
N ALA A 43 -6.10 -6.26 -0.38
CA ALA A 43 -6.26 -5.44 0.82
C ALA A 43 -7.73 -5.12 1.12
N GLU A 44 -8.50 -4.76 0.10
CA GLU A 44 -9.94 -4.47 0.22
C GLU A 44 -10.73 -5.69 0.67
N GLU A 45 -10.50 -6.84 0.03
CA GLU A 45 -11.15 -8.09 0.42
C GLU A 45 -10.83 -8.48 1.86
N PHE A 46 -9.58 -8.35 2.27
CA PHE A 46 -9.17 -8.62 3.64
C PHE A 46 -9.92 -7.73 4.63
N VAL A 47 -9.95 -6.41 4.40
CA VAL A 47 -10.65 -5.50 5.31
C VAL A 47 -12.15 -5.80 5.38
N MET A 48 -12.77 -6.01 4.22
CA MET A 48 -14.21 -6.26 4.15
C MET A 48 -14.61 -7.59 4.82
N LYS A 49 -13.78 -8.63 4.69
CA LYS A 49 -14.11 -9.97 5.19
C LYS A 49 -13.64 -10.22 6.63
N GLU A 50 -12.48 -9.68 7.02
CA GLU A 50 -11.84 -10.02 8.29
C GLU A 50 -11.91 -8.89 9.33
N VAL A 51 -11.79 -7.62 8.91
CA VAL A 51 -11.68 -6.49 9.82
C VAL A 51 -13.06 -5.89 10.13
N LEU A 52 -13.81 -5.47 9.11
CA LEU A 52 -15.09 -4.77 9.30
C LEU A 52 -16.12 -5.56 10.09
N PRO A 53 -16.31 -6.88 9.89
CA PRO A 53 -17.26 -7.64 10.68
C PRO A 53 -16.93 -7.69 12.17
N ARG A 54 -15.68 -7.42 12.53
CA ARG A 54 -15.16 -7.45 13.90
C ARG A 54 -14.92 -6.07 14.51
N THR A 55 -15.40 -5.01 13.87
CA THR A 55 -15.21 -3.62 14.32
C THR A 55 -15.63 -3.41 15.77
N LYS A 56 -16.80 -3.96 16.19
CA LYS A 56 -17.27 -3.86 17.57
C LYS A 56 -16.25 -4.45 18.57
N GLU A 57 -15.73 -5.64 18.29
CA GLU A 57 -14.75 -6.30 19.15
C GLU A 57 -13.42 -5.51 19.21
N LEU A 58 -13.05 -4.85 18.09
CA LEU A 58 -11.87 -3.99 18.00
C LEU A 58 -12.03 -2.73 18.83
N GLU A 59 -13.20 -2.09 18.78
CA GLU A 59 -13.52 -0.91 19.60
C GLU A 59 -13.57 -1.25 21.09
N GLU A 60 -14.05 -2.43 21.44
CA GLU A 60 -14.03 -2.97 22.79
C GLU A 60 -12.63 -3.43 23.24
N LYS A 61 -11.61 -3.29 22.36
CA LYS A 61 -10.20 -3.66 22.61
C LYS A 61 -10.04 -5.12 23.03
N LYS A 62 -10.77 -6.02 22.36
CA LYS A 62 -10.68 -7.45 22.63
C LYS A 62 -9.22 -7.90 22.59
N PRO A 63 -8.69 -8.51 23.68
CA PRO A 63 -7.30 -8.91 23.75
C PRO A 63 -6.89 -9.86 22.62
N GLY A 64 -5.75 -9.59 21.98
CA GLY A 64 -5.18 -10.42 20.91
C GLY A 64 -5.80 -10.27 19.53
N LEU A 65 -6.99 -9.66 19.39
CA LEU A 65 -7.68 -9.56 18.12
C LEU A 65 -6.89 -8.77 17.07
N MET A 66 -6.33 -7.61 17.43
CA MET A 66 -5.54 -6.81 16.50
C MET A 66 -4.30 -7.57 16.04
N VAL A 67 -3.65 -8.31 16.93
CA VAL A 67 -2.47 -9.13 16.59
C VAL A 67 -2.86 -10.29 15.66
N GLU A 68 -4.01 -10.92 15.88
CA GLU A 68 -4.54 -11.96 14.99
C GLU A 68 -4.75 -11.41 13.58
N LEU A 69 -5.40 -10.24 13.45
CA LEU A 69 -5.66 -9.61 12.16
C LEU A 69 -4.36 -9.17 11.45
N LEU A 70 -3.37 -8.66 12.21
CA LEU A 70 -2.06 -8.36 11.63
C LEU A 70 -1.36 -9.63 11.11
N LYS A 71 -1.41 -10.74 11.84
CA LYS A 71 -0.84 -12.01 11.37
C LYS A 71 -1.50 -12.48 10.08
N LYS A 72 -2.84 -12.44 10.01
CA LYS A 72 -3.58 -12.78 8.79
C LYS A 72 -3.20 -11.87 7.61
N SER A 73 -3.06 -10.56 7.84
CA SER A 73 -2.60 -9.65 6.79
C SER A 73 -1.16 -9.96 6.34
N GLY A 74 -0.31 -10.44 7.26
CA GLY A 74 1.03 -10.90 6.95
C GLY A 74 1.06 -12.16 6.08
N GLU A 75 0.16 -13.12 6.34
CA GLU A 75 -0.01 -14.33 5.53
C GLU A 75 -0.42 -14.02 4.09
N LEU A 76 -1.12 -12.90 3.88
CA LEU A 76 -1.48 -12.37 2.56
C LEU A 76 -0.36 -11.52 1.92
N GLY A 77 0.79 -11.36 2.58
CA GLY A 77 1.92 -10.56 2.10
C GLY A 77 1.76 -9.05 2.29
N LEU A 78 0.65 -8.58 2.90
CA LEU A 78 0.36 -7.15 3.03
C LEU A 78 1.34 -6.43 3.97
N LEU A 79 1.91 -7.13 4.97
CA LEU A 79 2.90 -6.54 5.88
C LEU A 79 4.29 -6.40 5.25
N SER A 80 4.62 -7.22 4.27
CA SER A 80 5.93 -7.23 3.61
C SER A 80 5.93 -6.62 2.22
N ALA A 81 4.82 -5.99 1.82
CA ALA A 81 4.63 -5.45 0.48
C ALA A 81 5.78 -4.52 0.02
N GLY A 82 6.23 -3.60 0.87
CA GLY A 82 7.31 -2.66 0.58
C GLY A 82 8.71 -3.12 1.03
N VAL A 83 8.84 -4.32 1.59
CA VAL A 83 10.14 -4.89 1.98
C VAL A 83 10.83 -5.45 0.74
N PRO A 84 12.15 -5.20 0.53
CA PRO A 84 12.89 -5.74 -0.61
C PRO A 84 12.84 -7.28 -0.68
N GLU A 85 12.86 -7.82 -1.89
CA GLU A 85 12.87 -9.26 -2.14
C GLU A 85 14.06 -9.96 -1.46
N SER A 86 15.22 -9.29 -1.39
CA SER A 86 16.42 -9.80 -0.70
C SER A 86 16.19 -10.08 0.80
N TYR A 87 15.17 -9.47 1.39
CA TYR A 87 14.74 -9.70 2.77
C TYR A 87 13.42 -10.46 2.86
N GLY A 88 13.00 -11.11 1.78
CA GLY A 88 11.80 -11.94 1.74
C GLY A 88 10.49 -11.16 1.60
N GLY A 89 10.55 -9.89 1.20
CA GLY A 89 9.39 -9.07 0.89
C GLY A 89 8.97 -9.15 -0.58
N ALA A 90 7.92 -8.41 -0.95
CA ALA A 90 7.44 -8.34 -2.33
C ALA A 90 8.09 -7.22 -3.16
N GLY A 91 8.88 -6.34 -2.54
CA GLY A 91 9.60 -5.26 -3.24
C GLY A 91 8.69 -4.28 -3.98
N LEU A 92 7.43 -4.16 -3.58
CA LEU A 92 6.46 -3.32 -4.28
C LEU A 92 6.81 -1.83 -4.17
N ASP A 93 6.42 -1.10 -5.20
CA ASP A 93 6.66 0.33 -5.30
C ASP A 93 5.81 1.17 -4.33
N LYS A 94 6.07 2.47 -4.27
CA LYS A 94 5.34 3.40 -3.39
C LYS A 94 3.88 3.61 -3.80
N ILE A 95 3.56 3.41 -5.08
CA ILE A 95 2.18 3.51 -5.57
C ILE A 95 1.39 2.31 -5.03
N SER A 96 1.92 1.10 -5.15
CA SER A 96 1.34 -0.11 -4.56
C SER A 96 1.09 0.05 -3.06
N ALA A 97 2.07 0.57 -2.32
CA ALA A 97 1.93 0.85 -0.89
C ALA A 97 0.83 1.88 -0.59
N THR A 98 0.67 2.89 -1.45
CA THR A 98 -0.38 3.91 -1.32
C THR A 98 -1.76 3.31 -1.60
N VAL A 99 -1.91 2.54 -2.67
CA VAL A 99 -3.17 1.84 -3.02
C VAL A 99 -3.57 0.88 -1.91
N LEU A 100 -2.62 0.10 -1.39
CA LEU A 100 -2.86 -0.79 -0.25
C LEU A 100 -3.37 -0.02 0.97
N THR A 101 -2.69 1.08 1.33
CA THR A 101 -3.08 1.91 2.47
C THR A 101 -4.47 2.53 2.28
N GLU A 102 -4.79 3.01 1.09
CA GLU A 102 -6.11 3.53 0.75
C GLU A 102 -7.19 2.48 1.05
N LYS A 103 -7.00 1.24 0.57
CA LYS A 103 -7.96 0.16 0.77
C LYS A 103 -8.10 -0.27 2.23
N LEU A 104 -7.00 -0.31 2.99
CA LEU A 104 -7.05 -0.60 4.43
C LEU A 104 -7.72 0.52 5.25
N SER A 105 -7.74 1.76 4.76
CA SER A 105 -8.23 2.94 5.47
C SER A 105 -9.74 2.95 5.72
N VAL A 106 -10.48 2.01 5.16
CA VAL A 106 -11.92 1.81 5.44
C VAL A 106 -12.17 1.64 6.94
N TYR A 107 -11.24 1.01 7.69
CA TYR A 107 -11.23 1.01 9.14
C TYR A 107 -9.92 1.60 9.68
N ALA A 108 -9.98 2.84 10.13
CA ALA A 108 -8.82 3.63 10.53
C ALA A 108 -7.97 2.96 11.64
N GLY A 109 -8.60 2.31 12.63
CA GLY A 109 -7.92 1.64 13.72
C GLY A 109 -6.97 0.54 13.24
N PHE A 110 -7.38 -0.26 12.27
CA PHE A 110 -6.50 -1.26 11.65
C PHE A 110 -5.45 -0.62 10.76
N ALA A 111 -5.84 0.34 9.92
CA ALA A 111 -4.93 1.01 8.99
C ALA A 111 -3.75 1.69 9.71
N VAL A 112 -4.00 2.38 10.82
CA VAL A 112 -2.95 3.00 11.64
C VAL A 112 -2.02 1.95 12.23
N THR A 113 -2.56 0.85 12.76
CA THR A 113 -1.73 -0.23 13.34
C THR A 113 -0.90 -0.92 12.28
N HIS A 114 -1.48 -1.21 11.11
CA HIS A 114 -0.78 -1.78 9.97
C HIS A 114 0.33 -0.83 9.46
N GLY A 115 0.01 0.46 9.30
CA GLY A 115 0.97 1.49 8.88
C GLY A 115 2.11 1.70 9.88
N ALA A 116 1.84 1.60 11.18
CA ALA A 116 2.89 1.64 12.20
C ALA A 116 3.84 0.44 12.07
N GLN A 117 3.31 -0.75 11.82
CA GLN A 117 4.13 -1.95 11.61
C GLN A 117 4.95 -1.85 10.32
N THR A 118 4.34 -1.52 9.18
CA THR A 118 5.00 -1.50 7.87
C THR A 118 5.90 -0.28 7.65
N GLY A 119 5.57 0.84 8.29
CA GLY A 119 6.32 2.10 8.20
C GLY A 119 7.39 2.20 9.27
N ILE A 120 7.06 2.88 10.36
CA ILE A 120 8.01 3.22 11.43
C ILE A 120 8.59 2.01 12.17
N GLY A 121 7.90 0.88 12.20
CA GLY A 121 8.39 -0.35 12.82
C GLY A 121 9.40 -1.11 11.94
N THR A 122 9.18 -1.18 10.64
CA THR A 122 9.95 -2.04 9.72
C THR A 122 10.98 -1.27 8.90
N LEU A 123 10.63 -0.11 8.33
CA LEU A 123 11.51 0.59 7.39
C LEU A 123 12.85 1.03 7.97
N PRO A 124 12.97 1.47 9.24
CA PRO A 124 14.29 1.78 9.82
C PRO A 124 15.24 0.58 9.82
N ILE A 125 14.70 -0.62 10.08
CA ILE A 125 15.49 -1.85 10.06
C ILE A 125 15.89 -2.19 8.62
N VAL A 126 14.98 -2.03 7.66
CA VAL A 126 15.24 -2.29 6.23
C VAL A 126 16.31 -1.36 5.67
N TYR A 127 16.33 -0.10 6.08
CA TYR A 127 17.24 0.90 5.51
C TYR A 127 18.57 1.02 6.24
N PHE A 128 18.62 0.70 7.52
CA PHE A 128 19.78 0.98 8.39
C PHE A 128 20.21 -0.22 9.26
N GLY A 129 19.48 -1.34 9.21
CA GLY A 129 19.78 -2.55 9.96
C GLY A 129 20.83 -3.46 9.35
#